data_3a0b0e223b5b73c974c63d5d27a1e526
#
_entry.id   3a0b0e223b5b73c974c63d5d27a1e526
#
_cell.length_a   1.000
_cell.length_b   1.000
_cell.length_c   1.000
_cell.angle_alpha   90.00
_cell.angle_beta   90.00
_cell.angle_gamma   90.00
#
_symmetry.space_group_name_H-M   'P 1'
#
loop_
_entity.id
_entity.type
_entity.pdbx_description
1 polymer ?
#
loop_
_entity_poly.entity_id
_entity_poly.type
_entity_poly.pdbx_seq_one_letter_code
_entity_poly.pdbx_strand_id
1 'polypeptide(L)'
;MVNIQPIQYSVKAKTHSAPYQMHKYYARRPYNVFRNLIEHYSKPGDLILDCFCGGGVTLLEGLTVDRKIIAVDLNPLATFITKMQIQQIDIDSLEEYFSEFRKICEDEYSKYYFQKTPDGEQEVDWVEYIYEVECPKCESSILLSEENKVRNGYYTCNNSKCESNLTQKGLKRTDCRPISTAPSRLSYTLENDTKLHNLSQNEKIIISQAKYDYTIHADLQEIDIEVPSNWDRWHEDCLPQKGVHRFPDFFTEKNYFINVMIFNKILAMDKSEFRDLLYFAFSSSLRYTNKMSRVVQDWEGGNPTCMDKHAYWLPNIFVETNILHYLKKRMGSVVKGMKYIQETIPSNKKEANSFEEIIEDGDYMILNQSSSRLSIPSESISAVITDPPYGSNVQYGELSAFWNVWLMQYLGLDNFQYLDEEAISNRKLKKIEGKNSQHYEDMLFSIFSEANRVLKPNGYLVFTFNNKDIDIWVRMLRAVVKSGFILPRDGLIYQKYIKGYENTAHLKSEGNIQGDYIYSFIKGSIAYSEDINLNLFETELTQTIHGCVEKLFLQKSEYNTPTLYQYIFSEIVSMLMKYLHAEQYVGEKVGTNLTKTSIDKILELVLNNDDHIWTLKDGD
;
A
#
# COMPACT_ATOMS: atom_id res chain seq x y z
N MET A 1 -9.08 35.10 15.10
CA MET A 1 -8.85 33.83 14.40
C MET A 1 -9.90 33.74 13.30
N VAL A 2 -9.50 33.46 12.06
CA VAL A 2 -10.47 33.24 10.97
C VAL A 2 -11.14 31.90 11.29
N ASN A 3 -12.46 31.89 11.37
CA ASN A 3 -13.23 30.66 11.60
C ASN A 3 -13.20 29.84 10.29
N ILE A 4 -12.27 28.87 10.20
CA ILE A 4 -12.18 27.96 9.06
C ILE A 4 -13.43 27.09 9.08
N GLN A 5 -14.16 27.01 7.96
CA GLN A 5 -15.29 26.11 7.80
C GLN A 5 -14.82 24.80 7.15
N PRO A 6 -15.51 23.67 7.36
CA PRO A 6 -15.23 22.45 6.64
C PRO A 6 -15.23 22.67 5.12
N ILE A 7 -14.35 21.97 4.40
CA ILE A 7 -14.30 22.04 2.94
C ILE A 7 -15.59 21.48 2.33
N GLN A 8 -16.19 22.22 1.37
CA GLN A 8 -17.49 21.90 0.77
C GLN A 8 -17.39 21.44 -0.70
N TYR A 9 -16.19 21.25 -1.21
CA TYR A 9 -15.95 20.87 -2.60
C TYR A 9 -14.88 19.78 -2.71
N SER A 10 -15.03 18.90 -3.69
CA SER A 10 -14.02 17.90 -4.03
C SER A 10 -13.13 18.39 -5.17
N VAL A 11 -11.89 17.92 -5.17
CA VAL A 11 -10.89 18.24 -6.19
C VAL A 11 -10.73 17.05 -7.13
N LYS A 12 -10.68 17.31 -8.45
CA LYS A 12 -10.39 16.24 -9.41
C LYS A 12 -8.99 15.67 -9.14
N ALA A 13 -8.93 14.43 -8.69
CA ALA A 13 -7.69 13.75 -8.39
C ALA A 13 -6.80 13.61 -9.64
N LYS A 14 -5.48 13.84 -9.48
CA LYS A 14 -4.46 13.72 -10.53
C LYS A 14 -3.56 12.50 -10.28
N THR A 15 -2.97 11.97 -11.35
CA THR A 15 -1.94 10.94 -11.26
C THR A 15 -0.68 11.47 -10.57
N HIS A 16 0.07 10.57 -9.94
CA HIS A 16 1.27 10.93 -9.17
C HIS A 16 2.35 11.61 -10.02
N SER A 17 2.93 12.69 -9.48
CA SER A 17 4.10 13.37 -10.03
C SER A 17 5.40 12.56 -9.82
N ALA A 18 6.50 13.02 -10.41
CA ALA A 18 7.76 12.29 -10.44
C ALA A 18 8.31 11.85 -9.06
N PRO A 19 8.28 12.64 -7.99
CA PRO A 19 8.77 12.20 -6.68
C PRO A 19 8.07 10.94 -6.16
N TYR A 20 6.77 10.84 -6.36
CA TYR A 20 6.00 9.68 -5.92
C TYR A 20 6.25 8.41 -6.75
N GLN A 21 6.93 8.55 -7.88
CA GLN A 21 7.33 7.42 -8.73
C GLN A 21 8.74 6.89 -8.41
N MET A 22 9.50 7.56 -7.55
CA MET A 22 10.85 7.13 -7.17
C MET A 22 10.87 5.81 -6.41
N HIS A 23 9.89 5.58 -5.54
CA HIS A 23 9.75 4.32 -4.80
C HIS A 23 8.29 3.92 -4.63
N LYS A 24 8.02 2.61 -4.55
CA LYS A 24 6.70 2.08 -4.23
C LYS A 24 6.38 2.33 -2.75
N TYR A 25 5.19 2.85 -2.47
CA TYR A 25 4.52 2.74 -1.19
C TYR A 25 3.06 2.37 -1.42
N TYR A 26 2.45 1.61 -0.51
CA TYR A 26 1.10 1.09 -0.71
C TYR A 26 0.04 2.17 -0.47
N ALA A 27 -1.05 2.14 -1.25
CA ALA A 27 -2.23 2.97 -1.09
C ALA A 27 -1.98 4.49 -1.01
N ARG A 28 -0.93 5.00 -1.69
CA ARG A 28 -0.59 6.43 -1.71
C ARG A 28 -1.74 7.27 -2.28
N ARG A 29 -2.08 8.35 -1.59
CA ARG A 29 -3.18 9.26 -1.96
C ARG A 29 -2.82 10.23 -3.09
N PRO A 30 -3.82 10.76 -3.84
CA PRO A 30 -3.59 11.79 -4.84
C PRO A 30 -3.02 13.06 -4.22
N TYR A 31 -1.85 13.48 -4.65
CA TYR A 31 -1.10 14.58 -4.07
C TYR A 31 -1.87 15.91 -4.10
N ASN A 32 -2.56 16.21 -5.19
CA ASN A 32 -3.27 17.47 -5.36
C ASN A 32 -4.53 17.58 -4.48
N VAL A 33 -5.10 16.46 -4.04
CA VAL A 33 -6.19 16.46 -3.05
C VAL A 33 -5.63 16.88 -1.71
N PHE A 34 -4.51 16.29 -1.28
CA PHE A 34 -3.86 16.64 -0.01
C PHE A 34 -3.33 18.08 -0.01
N ARG A 35 -2.72 18.55 -1.11
CA ARG A 35 -2.33 19.97 -1.25
C ARG A 35 -3.52 20.90 -1.01
N ASN A 36 -4.66 20.61 -1.62
CA ASN A 36 -5.87 21.42 -1.44
C ASN A 36 -6.38 21.40 0.01
N LEU A 37 -6.34 20.24 0.70
CA LEU A 37 -6.69 20.16 2.12
C LEU A 37 -5.73 21.00 2.98
N ILE A 38 -4.43 20.93 2.72
CA ILE A 38 -3.41 21.73 3.42
C ILE A 38 -3.68 23.22 3.25
N GLU A 39 -3.90 23.68 2.02
CA GLU A 39 -4.19 25.09 1.73
C GLU A 39 -5.48 25.58 2.39
N HIS A 40 -6.52 24.71 2.45
CA HIS A 40 -7.81 25.06 3.04
C HIS A 40 -7.76 25.18 4.57
N TYR A 41 -7.07 24.22 5.25
CA TYR A 41 -7.08 24.14 6.73
C TYR A 41 -5.90 24.84 7.40
N SER A 42 -5.02 25.48 6.65
CA SER A 42 -3.84 26.15 7.18
C SER A 42 -3.44 27.39 6.36
N LYS A 43 -2.55 28.20 6.93
CA LYS A 43 -1.91 29.35 6.27
C LYS A 43 -0.41 29.08 6.07
N PRO A 44 0.27 29.80 5.16
CA PRO A 44 1.73 29.80 5.10
C PRO A 44 2.36 29.99 6.48
N GLY A 45 3.37 29.19 6.81
CA GLY A 45 4.05 29.16 8.11
C GLY A 45 3.34 28.39 9.22
N ASP A 46 2.09 27.92 9.02
CA ASP A 46 1.42 27.06 10.01
C ASP A 46 2.09 25.70 10.11
N LEU A 47 2.10 25.16 11.34
CA LEU A 47 2.63 23.83 11.65
C LEU A 47 1.53 22.78 11.54
N ILE A 48 1.73 21.79 10.65
CA ILE A 48 0.82 20.68 10.37
C ILE A 48 1.44 19.38 10.84
N LEU A 49 0.63 18.49 11.39
CA LEU A 49 1.01 17.12 11.74
C LEU A 49 0.37 16.11 10.78
N ASP A 50 1.18 15.16 10.30
CA ASP A 50 0.72 13.93 9.65
C ASP A 50 1.09 12.73 10.52
N CYS A 51 0.09 12.07 11.11
CA CYS A 51 0.26 10.93 12.02
C CYS A 51 0.56 9.61 11.29
N PHE A 52 0.37 9.54 9.97
CA PHE A 52 0.55 8.37 9.13
C PHE A 52 1.16 8.79 7.81
N CYS A 53 2.39 9.32 7.83
CA CYS A 53 2.97 10.00 6.68
C CYS A 53 3.20 9.11 5.46
N GLY A 54 3.31 7.80 5.65
CA GLY A 54 3.42 6.80 4.59
C GLY A 54 4.44 7.17 3.52
N GLY A 55 3.99 7.40 2.31
CA GLY A 55 4.84 7.80 1.19
C GLY A 55 5.08 9.31 1.07
N GLY A 56 4.92 10.10 2.14
CA GLY A 56 5.36 11.49 2.24
C GLY A 56 4.50 12.54 1.53
N VAL A 57 3.23 12.24 1.22
CA VAL A 57 2.39 13.18 0.45
C VAL A 57 2.16 14.49 1.19
N THR A 58 1.78 14.44 2.46
CA THR A 58 1.50 15.64 3.26
C THR A 58 2.77 16.49 3.44
N LEU A 59 3.92 15.86 3.66
CA LEU A 59 5.19 16.56 3.81
C LEU A 59 5.54 17.32 2.53
N LEU A 60 5.62 16.62 1.41
CA LEU A 60 6.03 17.21 0.13
C LEU A 60 5.07 18.34 -0.29
N GLU A 61 3.77 18.08 -0.23
CA GLU A 61 2.77 19.06 -0.64
C GLU A 61 2.70 20.26 0.32
N GLY A 62 2.91 20.02 1.61
CA GLY A 62 2.97 21.08 2.62
C GLY A 62 4.15 22.03 2.42
N LEU A 63 5.35 21.49 2.16
CA LEU A 63 6.53 22.29 1.84
C LEU A 63 6.37 23.10 0.55
N THR A 64 5.70 22.53 -0.46
CA THR A 64 5.41 23.22 -1.73
C THR A 64 4.54 24.46 -1.55
N VAL A 65 3.71 24.50 -0.50
CA VAL A 65 2.78 25.60 -0.21
C VAL A 65 3.16 26.38 1.06
N ASP A 66 4.43 26.28 1.45
CA ASP A 66 5.06 27.04 2.54
C ASP A 66 4.46 26.79 3.92
N ARG A 67 4.18 25.52 4.24
CA ARG A 67 3.79 25.07 5.59
C ARG A 67 4.97 24.38 6.25
N LYS A 68 4.99 24.41 7.60
CA LYS A 68 5.89 23.58 8.41
C LYS A 68 5.22 22.23 8.69
N ILE A 69 5.94 21.12 8.54
CA ILE A 69 5.33 19.78 8.61
C ILE A 69 6.09 18.89 9.59
N ILE A 70 5.34 18.25 10.50
CA ILE A 70 5.83 17.11 11.27
C ILE A 70 5.19 15.86 10.66
N ALA A 71 6.03 15.00 10.10
CA ALA A 71 5.64 13.75 9.48
C ALA A 71 6.04 12.57 10.37
N VAL A 72 5.09 11.76 10.79
CA VAL A 72 5.31 10.64 11.70
C VAL A 72 4.85 9.35 11.03
N ASP A 73 5.66 8.32 11.10
CA ASP A 73 5.26 6.96 10.74
C ASP A 73 6.00 5.93 11.57
N LEU A 74 5.31 4.86 11.89
CA LEU A 74 5.85 3.73 12.61
C LEU A 74 6.79 2.88 11.73
N ASN A 75 6.54 2.86 10.42
CA ASN A 75 7.24 2.05 9.43
C ASN A 75 8.54 2.74 8.97
N PRO A 76 9.73 2.15 9.21
CA PRO A 76 11.01 2.74 8.78
C PRO A 76 11.07 3.03 7.28
N LEU A 77 10.46 2.18 6.43
CA LEU A 77 10.41 2.42 4.99
C LEU A 77 9.64 3.70 4.64
N ALA A 78 8.55 3.99 5.35
CA ALA A 78 7.75 5.19 5.13
C ALA A 78 8.56 6.46 5.39
N THR A 79 9.20 6.56 6.54
CA THR A 79 10.01 7.70 6.93
C THR A 79 11.25 7.85 6.05
N PHE A 80 11.88 6.74 5.65
CA PHE A 80 13.00 6.75 4.72
C PHE A 80 12.58 7.26 3.33
N ILE A 81 11.48 6.75 2.76
CA ILE A 81 10.95 7.24 1.48
C ILE A 81 10.65 8.74 1.57
N THR A 82 9.96 9.14 2.64
CA THR A 82 9.58 10.54 2.89
C THR A 82 10.81 11.45 2.93
N LYS A 83 11.87 11.02 3.61
CA LYS A 83 13.16 11.75 3.69
C LYS A 83 13.84 11.86 2.33
N MET A 84 13.93 10.76 1.59
CA MET A 84 14.60 10.73 0.27
C MET A 84 13.87 11.59 -0.77
N GLN A 85 12.57 11.74 -0.66
CA GLN A 85 11.76 12.53 -1.62
C GLN A 85 11.94 14.04 -1.53
N ILE A 86 12.56 14.56 -0.49
CA ILE A 86 12.72 16.01 -0.26
C ILE A 86 14.17 16.46 -0.21
N GLN A 87 15.12 15.57 -0.53
CA GLN A 87 16.54 15.92 -0.55
C GLN A 87 16.81 17.03 -1.57
N GLN A 88 17.66 17.98 -1.18
CA GLN A 88 18.17 19.04 -2.06
C GLN A 88 19.63 18.71 -2.40
N ILE A 89 19.88 18.33 -3.65
CA ILE A 89 21.20 17.83 -4.07
C ILE A 89 21.55 18.34 -5.47
N ASP A 90 22.83 18.53 -5.74
CA ASP A 90 23.29 18.84 -7.09
C ASP A 90 23.00 17.68 -8.04
N ILE A 91 22.21 17.94 -9.09
CA ILE A 91 21.71 16.91 -10.00
C ILE A 91 22.80 16.38 -10.90
N ASP A 92 23.71 17.23 -11.38
CA ASP A 92 24.76 16.81 -12.30
C ASP A 92 25.74 15.89 -11.56
N SER A 93 26.12 16.23 -10.34
CA SER A 93 26.92 15.38 -9.47
C SER A 93 26.22 14.05 -9.12
N LEU A 94 24.88 14.05 -8.94
CA LEU A 94 24.11 12.83 -8.72
C LEU A 94 24.11 11.92 -9.96
N GLU A 95 23.93 12.49 -11.15
CA GLU A 95 23.95 11.73 -12.41
C GLU A 95 25.34 11.12 -12.65
N GLU A 96 26.42 11.85 -12.38
CA GLU A 96 27.81 11.36 -12.47
C GLU A 96 28.03 10.20 -11.48
N TYR A 97 27.70 10.39 -10.20
CA TYR A 97 27.81 9.37 -9.16
C TYR A 97 27.05 8.08 -9.50
N PHE A 98 25.83 8.21 -10.01
CA PHE A 98 25.03 7.07 -10.46
C PHE A 98 25.64 6.38 -11.68
N SER A 99 26.22 7.15 -12.61
CA SER A 99 26.84 6.62 -13.82
C SER A 99 28.10 5.82 -13.49
N GLU A 100 28.94 6.31 -12.58
CA GLU A 100 30.13 5.61 -12.11
C GLU A 100 29.78 4.28 -11.42
N PHE A 101 28.84 4.32 -10.47
CA PHE A 101 28.41 3.11 -9.78
C PHE A 101 27.79 2.09 -10.73
N ARG A 102 26.95 2.55 -11.67
CA ARG A 102 26.36 1.69 -12.69
C ARG A 102 27.42 0.99 -13.52
N LYS A 103 28.46 1.71 -13.98
CA LYS A 103 29.54 1.14 -14.76
C LYS A 103 30.26 0.03 -14.00
N ILE A 104 30.56 0.23 -12.72
CA ILE A 104 31.17 -0.82 -11.86
C ILE A 104 30.27 -2.06 -11.84
N CYS A 105 28.96 -1.90 -11.68
CA CYS A 105 28.02 -3.03 -11.65
C CYS A 105 27.90 -3.73 -13.02
N GLU A 106 27.85 -2.96 -14.11
CA GLU A 106 27.81 -3.49 -15.49
C GLU A 106 29.07 -4.31 -15.80
N ASP A 107 30.25 -3.80 -15.48
CA ASP A 107 31.53 -4.48 -15.71
C ASP A 107 31.64 -5.82 -14.94
N GLU A 108 31.08 -5.93 -13.75
CA GLU A 108 31.17 -7.14 -12.92
C GLU A 108 30.04 -8.14 -13.16
N TYR A 109 28.81 -7.67 -13.41
CA TYR A 109 27.62 -8.53 -13.34
C TYR A 109 26.90 -8.72 -14.67
N SER A 110 27.21 -7.98 -15.75
CA SER A 110 26.54 -8.16 -17.05
C SER A 110 26.69 -9.59 -17.60
N LYS A 111 27.83 -10.24 -17.35
CA LYS A 111 28.11 -11.62 -17.76
C LYS A 111 27.04 -12.64 -17.32
N TYR A 112 26.29 -12.37 -16.25
CA TYR A 112 25.22 -13.25 -15.75
C TYR A 112 23.93 -13.15 -16.57
N TYR A 113 23.83 -12.15 -17.46
CA TYR A 113 22.63 -11.88 -18.25
C TYR A 113 22.80 -12.12 -19.75
N PHE A 114 23.97 -12.57 -20.22
CA PHE A 114 24.15 -12.95 -21.62
C PHE A 114 23.60 -14.36 -21.89
N GLN A 115 22.83 -14.51 -22.96
CA GLN A 115 22.27 -15.77 -23.41
C GLN A 115 22.40 -15.89 -24.94
N LYS A 116 22.50 -17.14 -25.42
CA LYS A 116 22.41 -17.44 -26.85
C LYS A 116 20.97 -17.23 -27.33
N THR A 117 20.80 -16.46 -28.37
CA THR A 117 19.52 -16.18 -29.04
C THR A 117 19.64 -16.43 -30.53
N PRO A 118 18.53 -16.42 -31.31
CA PRO A 118 18.60 -16.50 -32.76
C PRO A 118 19.47 -15.42 -33.42
N ASP A 119 19.62 -14.27 -32.77
CA ASP A 119 20.43 -13.13 -33.23
C ASP A 119 21.86 -13.12 -32.66
N GLY A 120 22.34 -14.26 -32.16
CA GLY A 120 23.66 -14.40 -31.51
C GLY A 120 23.58 -14.33 -29.99
N GLU A 121 24.74 -14.07 -29.36
CA GLU A 121 24.81 -13.86 -27.90
C GLU A 121 24.30 -12.44 -27.58
N GLN A 122 23.21 -12.36 -26.79
CA GLN A 122 22.57 -11.09 -26.44
C GLN A 122 22.41 -10.97 -24.92
N GLU A 123 22.47 -9.74 -24.41
CA GLU A 123 22.07 -9.44 -23.05
C GLU A 123 20.55 -9.49 -22.95
N VAL A 124 20.02 -10.32 -22.02
CA VAL A 124 18.58 -10.52 -21.87
C VAL A 124 17.98 -9.51 -20.88
N ASP A 125 16.79 -9.05 -21.19
CA ASP A 125 15.98 -8.21 -20.31
C ASP A 125 15.37 -9.02 -19.17
N TRP A 126 14.91 -10.23 -19.49
CA TRP A 126 14.37 -11.17 -18.53
C TRP A 126 14.26 -12.60 -19.12
N VAL A 127 14.22 -13.59 -18.21
CA VAL A 127 13.89 -15.00 -18.52
C VAL A 127 12.63 -15.36 -17.76
N GLU A 128 11.65 -15.94 -18.46
CA GLU A 128 10.42 -16.45 -17.85
C GLU A 128 10.63 -17.86 -17.34
N TYR A 129 10.15 -18.12 -16.12
CA TYR A 129 10.21 -19.42 -15.45
C TYR A 129 8.81 -19.89 -15.07
N ILE A 130 8.59 -21.20 -15.23
CA ILE A 130 7.37 -21.91 -14.83
C ILE A 130 7.71 -22.77 -13.62
N TYR A 131 6.88 -22.74 -12.57
CA TYR A 131 7.05 -23.63 -11.41
C TYR A 131 6.78 -25.07 -11.78
N GLU A 132 7.62 -25.96 -11.29
CA GLU A 132 7.45 -27.39 -11.27
C GLU A 132 7.09 -27.83 -9.85
N VAL A 133 6.04 -28.64 -9.72
CA VAL A 133 5.51 -29.08 -8.43
C VAL A 133 5.29 -30.58 -8.41
N GLU A 134 5.35 -31.18 -7.24
CA GLU A 134 5.06 -32.59 -7.02
C GLU A 134 3.57 -32.83 -6.77
N CYS A 135 2.99 -33.79 -7.47
CA CYS A 135 1.61 -34.20 -7.25
C CYS A 135 1.47 -34.90 -5.88
N PRO A 136 0.57 -34.45 -4.99
CA PRO A 136 0.40 -35.04 -3.66
C PRO A 136 -0.24 -36.42 -3.68
N LYS A 137 -0.67 -36.95 -4.88
CA LYS A 137 -1.34 -38.23 -5.04
C LYS A 137 -0.45 -39.32 -5.65
N CYS A 138 0.42 -38.96 -6.59
CA CYS A 138 1.24 -39.91 -7.31
C CYS A 138 2.71 -39.51 -7.44
N GLU A 139 3.11 -38.44 -6.76
CA GLU A 139 4.48 -37.89 -6.70
C GLU A 139 5.09 -37.51 -8.07
N SER A 140 4.29 -37.56 -9.14
CA SER A 140 4.74 -37.13 -10.46
C SER A 140 4.93 -35.62 -10.50
N SER A 141 5.96 -35.18 -11.24
CA SER A 141 6.20 -33.77 -11.50
C SER A 141 5.12 -33.16 -12.41
N ILE A 142 4.69 -31.96 -12.08
CA ILE A 142 3.70 -31.14 -12.83
C ILE A 142 4.29 -29.79 -13.10
N LEU A 143 4.41 -29.41 -14.37
CA LEU A 143 4.76 -28.06 -14.78
C LEU A 143 3.48 -27.19 -14.78
N LEU A 144 3.49 -26.06 -14.05
CA LEU A 144 2.31 -25.20 -13.88
C LEU A 144 2.08 -24.27 -15.10
N SER A 145 2.04 -24.87 -16.30
CA SER A 145 1.82 -24.17 -17.58
C SER A 145 0.33 -23.92 -17.86
N GLU A 146 0.03 -23.08 -18.86
CA GLU A 146 -1.34 -22.89 -19.35
C GLU A 146 -1.93 -24.17 -19.95
N GLU A 147 -1.09 -25.07 -20.50
CA GLU A 147 -1.51 -26.36 -21.07
C GLU A 147 -2.11 -27.32 -20.04
N ASN A 148 -1.60 -27.27 -18.80
CA ASN A 148 -2.06 -28.13 -17.70
C ASN A 148 -3.13 -27.44 -16.83
N LYS A 149 -3.46 -26.19 -17.11
CA LYS A 149 -4.36 -25.37 -16.30
C LYS A 149 -5.82 -25.73 -16.54
N VAL A 150 -6.53 -26.11 -15.49
CA VAL A 150 -7.99 -26.34 -15.53
C VAL A 150 -8.72 -25.01 -15.28
N ARG A 151 -8.26 -24.25 -14.30
CA ARG A 151 -8.74 -22.91 -13.92
C ARG A 151 -7.70 -22.23 -13.05
N ASN A 152 -7.92 -20.97 -12.68
CA ASN A 152 -6.99 -20.22 -11.84
C ASN A 152 -6.60 -20.98 -10.55
N GLY A 153 -5.31 -21.33 -10.44
CA GLY A 153 -4.73 -22.05 -9.31
C GLY A 153 -4.99 -23.55 -9.29
N TYR A 154 -5.56 -24.15 -10.36
CA TYR A 154 -5.83 -25.59 -10.45
C TYR A 154 -5.26 -26.17 -11.75
N TYR A 155 -4.65 -27.36 -11.65
CA TYR A 155 -3.89 -27.99 -12.73
C TYR A 155 -4.21 -29.50 -12.85
N THR A 156 -4.04 -30.06 -14.03
CA THR A 156 -4.08 -31.50 -14.24
C THR A 156 -2.73 -32.13 -13.93
N CYS A 157 -2.73 -33.38 -13.42
CA CYS A 157 -1.51 -34.13 -13.25
C CYS A 157 -1.04 -34.71 -14.60
N ASN A 158 0.28 -34.67 -14.85
CA ASN A 158 0.87 -35.26 -16.08
C ASN A 158 0.72 -36.77 -16.15
N ASN A 159 0.55 -37.46 -15.03
CA ASN A 159 0.27 -38.89 -15.00
C ASN A 159 -1.24 -39.12 -15.29
N SER A 160 -1.54 -39.63 -16.48
CA SER A 160 -2.92 -39.86 -16.92
C SER A 160 -3.71 -40.86 -16.03
N LYS A 161 -3.01 -41.73 -15.29
CA LYS A 161 -3.61 -42.69 -14.35
C LYS A 161 -3.79 -42.13 -12.93
N CYS A 162 -3.42 -40.88 -12.70
CA CYS A 162 -3.52 -40.29 -11.38
C CYS A 162 -4.99 -40.02 -10.99
N GLU A 163 -5.37 -40.42 -9.79
CA GLU A 163 -6.71 -40.17 -9.23
C GLU A 163 -7.16 -38.72 -9.26
N SER A 164 -6.21 -37.76 -9.18
CA SER A 164 -6.51 -36.34 -9.26
C SER A 164 -7.13 -35.90 -10.58
N ASN A 165 -6.89 -36.67 -11.68
CA ASN A 165 -7.47 -36.40 -12.99
C ASN A 165 -8.92 -36.91 -13.12
N LEU A 166 -9.37 -37.76 -12.18
CA LEU A 166 -10.76 -38.24 -12.12
C LEU A 166 -11.73 -37.15 -11.61
N THR A 167 -11.21 -36.09 -11.01
CA THR A 167 -12.03 -34.98 -10.53
C THR A 167 -11.99 -33.82 -11.53
N GLN A 168 -13.16 -33.29 -11.93
CA GLN A 168 -13.26 -32.13 -12.82
C GLN A 168 -12.63 -30.85 -12.23
N LYS A 169 -12.24 -30.88 -10.95
CA LYS A 169 -11.70 -29.68 -10.24
C LYS A 169 -10.21 -29.49 -10.43
N GLY A 170 -9.45 -30.51 -10.79
CA GLY A 170 -7.99 -30.50 -10.85
C GLY A 170 -7.32 -30.38 -9.46
N LEU A 171 -6.00 -30.40 -9.46
CA LEU A 171 -5.15 -30.19 -8.27
C LEU A 171 -4.98 -28.71 -7.97
N LYS A 172 -5.21 -28.33 -6.73
CA LYS A 172 -4.93 -26.97 -6.27
C LYS A 172 -3.43 -26.78 -6.08
N ARG A 173 -2.86 -25.72 -6.61
CA ARG A 173 -1.41 -25.43 -6.50
C ARG A 173 -0.90 -25.48 -5.05
N THR A 174 -1.67 -24.91 -4.11
CA THR A 174 -1.25 -24.86 -2.70
C THR A 174 -1.22 -26.21 -1.99
N ASP A 175 -1.76 -27.25 -2.62
CA ASP A 175 -1.73 -28.63 -2.10
C ASP A 175 -0.54 -29.41 -2.66
N CYS A 176 0.19 -28.83 -3.63
CA CYS A 176 1.36 -29.42 -4.28
C CYS A 176 2.65 -28.83 -3.70
N ARG A 177 3.68 -29.66 -3.55
CA ARG A 177 5.01 -29.24 -3.07
C ARG A 177 5.84 -28.68 -4.24
N PRO A 178 6.38 -27.43 -4.16
CA PRO A 178 7.33 -26.94 -5.16
C PRO A 178 8.61 -27.80 -5.19
N ILE A 179 9.07 -28.16 -6.40
CA ILE A 179 10.30 -28.94 -6.60
C ILE A 179 11.38 -28.08 -7.23
N SER A 180 11.05 -27.41 -8.36
CA SER A 180 11.98 -26.64 -9.17
C SER A 180 11.25 -25.58 -10.01
N THR A 181 12.00 -24.93 -10.90
CA THR A 181 11.45 -24.05 -11.93
C THR A 181 12.13 -24.34 -13.26
N ALA A 182 11.38 -24.25 -14.36
CA ALA A 182 11.88 -24.47 -15.71
C ALA A 182 11.77 -23.17 -16.53
N PRO A 183 12.85 -22.77 -17.25
CA PRO A 183 12.78 -21.62 -18.15
C PRO A 183 11.89 -21.94 -19.36
N SER A 184 11.13 -20.93 -19.85
CA SER A 184 10.18 -21.12 -20.96
C SER A 184 10.48 -20.24 -22.16
N ARG A 185 10.74 -18.95 -21.93
CA ARG A 185 11.07 -17.96 -22.95
C ARG A 185 11.92 -16.85 -22.36
N LEU A 186 12.53 -16.03 -23.22
CA LEU A 186 13.30 -14.86 -22.81
C LEU A 186 12.96 -13.64 -23.68
N SER A 187 13.32 -12.46 -23.16
CA SER A 187 13.23 -11.20 -23.86
C SER A 187 14.61 -10.54 -23.92
N TYR A 188 14.93 -9.95 -25.04
CA TYR A 188 16.11 -9.11 -25.26
C TYR A 188 15.80 -7.95 -26.17
N THR A 189 16.59 -6.89 -26.10
CA THR A 189 16.43 -5.71 -26.94
C THR A 189 17.55 -5.65 -27.97
N LEU A 190 17.18 -5.59 -29.26
CA LEU A 190 18.12 -5.43 -30.37
C LEU A 190 17.70 -4.21 -31.19
N GLU A 191 18.64 -3.25 -31.42
CA GLU A 191 18.39 -2.02 -32.20
C GLU A 191 17.14 -1.23 -31.74
N ASN A 192 16.88 -1.16 -30.42
CA ASN A 192 15.71 -0.57 -29.76
C ASN A 192 14.39 -1.33 -29.99
N ASP A 193 14.41 -2.52 -30.56
CA ASP A 193 13.25 -3.38 -30.69
C ASP A 193 13.29 -4.52 -29.67
N THR A 194 12.21 -4.72 -28.93
CA THR A 194 12.09 -5.78 -27.94
C THR A 194 11.68 -7.08 -28.62
N LYS A 195 12.54 -8.10 -28.53
CA LYS A 195 12.31 -9.42 -29.11
C LYS A 195 11.97 -10.45 -28.03
N LEU A 196 11.04 -11.32 -28.34
CA LEU A 196 10.66 -12.47 -27.53
C LEU A 196 11.14 -13.75 -28.21
N HIS A 197 11.80 -14.63 -27.45
CA HIS A 197 12.28 -15.92 -27.95
C HIS A 197 11.76 -17.07 -27.07
N ASN A 198 10.98 -17.97 -27.66
CA ASN A 198 10.55 -19.22 -27.01
C ASN A 198 11.72 -20.20 -27.01
N LEU A 199 12.08 -20.70 -25.83
CA LEU A 199 13.24 -21.58 -25.67
C LEU A 199 12.96 -23.00 -26.19
N SER A 200 13.87 -23.50 -27.04
CA SER A 200 13.94 -24.92 -27.40
C SER A 200 14.31 -25.77 -26.20
N GLN A 201 14.10 -27.07 -26.28
CA GLN A 201 14.41 -28.01 -25.19
C GLN A 201 15.90 -27.96 -24.80
N ASN A 202 16.79 -27.83 -25.79
CA ASN A 202 18.24 -27.73 -25.54
C ASN A 202 18.60 -26.41 -24.82
N GLU A 203 18.00 -25.28 -25.22
CA GLU A 203 18.23 -24.00 -24.54
C GLU A 203 17.72 -24.00 -23.10
N LYS A 204 16.56 -24.63 -22.85
CA LYS A 204 16.04 -24.82 -21.48
C LYS A 204 17.03 -25.58 -20.60
N ILE A 205 17.62 -26.67 -21.15
CA ILE A 205 18.63 -27.47 -20.44
C ILE A 205 19.87 -26.61 -20.16
N ILE A 206 20.38 -25.89 -21.15
CA ILE A 206 21.56 -25.03 -21.00
C ILE A 206 21.34 -23.97 -19.91
N ILE A 207 20.21 -23.26 -19.93
CA ILE A 207 19.89 -22.23 -18.94
C ILE A 207 19.72 -22.87 -17.54
N SER A 208 19.04 -24.00 -17.43
CA SER A 208 18.83 -24.68 -16.14
C SER A 208 20.13 -25.30 -15.57
N GLN A 209 21.09 -25.63 -16.43
CA GLN A 209 22.37 -26.22 -16.05
C GLN A 209 23.50 -25.20 -15.98
N ALA A 210 23.26 -23.92 -16.31
CA ALA A 210 24.26 -22.88 -16.22
C ALA A 210 24.75 -22.78 -14.76
N LYS A 211 26.01 -23.15 -14.55
CA LYS A 211 26.65 -23.09 -13.24
C LYS A 211 27.42 -21.79 -13.13
N TYR A 212 26.96 -20.93 -12.30
CA TYR A 212 27.71 -19.78 -11.84
C TYR A 212 28.07 -19.99 -10.38
N ASP A 213 29.19 -19.43 -9.95
CA ASP A 213 29.54 -19.37 -8.54
C ASP A 213 28.74 -18.23 -7.89
N TYR A 214 27.73 -18.59 -7.14
CA TYR A 214 26.90 -17.68 -6.36
C TYR A 214 27.29 -17.68 -4.88
N THR A 215 28.52 -18.03 -4.57
CA THR A 215 29.01 -18.08 -3.18
C THR A 215 29.08 -16.65 -2.62
N ILE A 216 28.32 -16.42 -1.56
CA ILE A 216 28.40 -15.20 -0.76
C ILE A 216 29.45 -15.46 0.32
N HIS A 217 30.52 -14.66 0.32
CA HIS A 217 31.57 -14.77 1.31
C HIS A 217 31.06 -14.30 2.69
N ALA A 218 31.55 -14.93 3.76
CA ALA A 218 31.09 -14.70 5.13
C ALA A 218 31.35 -13.28 5.68
N ASP A 219 32.18 -12.49 5.02
CA ASP A 219 32.45 -11.09 5.34
C ASP A 219 31.45 -10.11 4.72
N LEU A 220 30.54 -10.62 3.86
CA LEU A 220 29.49 -9.82 3.23
C LEU A 220 28.20 -9.83 4.06
N GLN A 221 27.51 -8.71 4.06
CA GLN A 221 26.20 -8.58 4.70
C GLN A 221 25.15 -9.33 3.86
N GLU A 222 24.62 -10.39 4.39
CA GLU A 222 23.54 -11.19 3.78
C GLU A 222 22.20 -10.91 4.45
N ILE A 223 21.11 -10.98 3.66
CA ILE A 223 19.74 -10.81 4.15
C ILE A 223 19.11 -12.19 4.34
N ASP A 224 19.60 -12.94 5.32
CA ASP A 224 19.13 -14.29 5.59
C ASP A 224 18.13 -14.32 6.77
N ILE A 225 16.98 -13.68 6.59
CA ILE A 225 15.95 -13.49 7.61
C ILE A 225 14.74 -14.37 7.29
N GLU A 226 14.22 -15.08 8.29
CA GLU A 226 12.98 -15.84 8.17
C GLU A 226 11.76 -14.93 8.04
N VAL A 227 10.76 -15.35 7.26
CA VAL A 227 9.44 -14.71 7.26
C VAL A 227 8.69 -15.22 8.48
N PRO A 228 8.28 -14.36 9.43
CA PRO A 228 7.66 -14.79 10.66
C PRO A 228 6.34 -15.54 10.43
N SER A 229 6.22 -16.74 11.02
CA SER A 229 5.05 -17.60 10.87
C SER A 229 3.79 -17.07 11.59
N ASN A 230 3.94 -16.09 12.47
CA ASN A 230 2.85 -15.39 13.14
C ASN A 230 2.36 -14.16 12.38
N TRP A 231 2.80 -13.94 11.14
CA TRP A 231 2.29 -12.87 10.29
C TRP A 231 1.04 -13.30 9.52
N ASP A 232 0.13 -12.34 9.28
CA ASP A 232 -1.09 -12.56 8.51
C ASP A 232 -0.77 -12.94 7.06
N ARG A 233 0.28 -12.32 6.46
CA ARG A 233 0.78 -12.61 5.11
C ARG A 233 1.32 -14.02 4.94
N TRP A 234 1.94 -14.60 5.98
CA TRP A 234 2.38 -16.00 5.98
C TRP A 234 1.24 -16.95 5.65
N HIS A 235 0.08 -16.73 6.27
CA HIS A 235 -1.11 -17.57 6.13
C HIS A 235 -1.98 -17.19 4.93
N GLU A 236 -2.25 -15.90 4.73
CA GLU A 236 -3.15 -15.43 3.67
C GLU A 236 -2.54 -15.66 2.29
N ASP A 237 -1.23 -15.44 2.14
CA ASP A 237 -0.53 -15.62 0.88
C ASP A 237 -0.04 -17.06 0.66
N CYS A 238 -0.25 -17.96 1.63
CA CYS A 238 0.18 -19.35 1.59
C CYS A 238 1.68 -19.47 1.28
N LEU A 239 2.52 -18.73 1.96
CA LEU A 239 3.96 -18.63 1.66
C LEU A 239 4.68 -19.99 1.78
N PRO A 240 4.51 -20.80 2.85
CA PRO A 240 5.17 -22.10 2.97
C PRO A 240 4.81 -23.06 1.83
N GLN A 241 3.54 -23.07 1.42
CA GLN A 241 3.05 -23.92 0.33
C GLN A 241 3.61 -23.49 -1.03
N LYS A 242 4.15 -22.30 -1.12
CA LYS A 242 4.82 -21.75 -2.31
C LYS A 242 6.34 -21.83 -2.23
N GLY A 243 6.88 -22.45 -1.15
CA GLY A 243 8.32 -22.60 -0.93
C GLY A 243 9.02 -21.33 -0.48
N VAL A 244 8.29 -20.43 0.21
CA VAL A 244 8.85 -19.20 0.79
C VAL A 244 8.81 -19.31 2.30
N HIS A 245 9.99 -19.43 2.91
CA HIS A 245 10.20 -19.48 4.36
C HIS A 245 11.05 -18.32 4.85
N ARG A 246 11.92 -17.80 3.98
CA ARG A 246 12.88 -16.73 4.24
C ARG A 246 12.77 -15.65 3.17
N PHE A 247 13.23 -14.43 3.46
CA PHE A 247 13.21 -13.34 2.47
C PHE A 247 14.04 -13.64 1.20
N PRO A 248 15.20 -14.34 1.26
CA PRO A 248 15.89 -14.81 0.05
C PRO A 248 15.01 -15.63 -0.90
N ASP A 249 14.05 -16.40 -0.40
CA ASP A 249 13.21 -17.27 -1.22
C ASP A 249 12.30 -16.51 -2.20
N PHE A 250 12.10 -15.21 -1.98
CA PHE A 250 11.41 -14.35 -2.94
C PHE A 250 12.21 -14.10 -4.22
N PHE A 251 13.51 -14.39 -4.24
CA PHE A 251 14.40 -14.18 -5.38
C PHE A 251 14.80 -15.50 -6.03
N THR A 252 15.24 -15.45 -7.29
CA THR A 252 16.06 -16.55 -7.84
C THR A 252 17.46 -16.46 -7.22
N GLU A 253 18.18 -17.58 -7.21
CA GLU A 253 19.54 -17.64 -6.66
C GLU A 253 20.45 -16.55 -7.27
N LYS A 254 20.42 -16.42 -8.59
CA LYS A 254 21.16 -15.39 -9.33
C LYS A 254 20.80 -13.97 -8.89
N ASN A 255 19.50 -13.66 -8.88
CA ASN A 255 19.07 -12.30 -8.54
C ASN A 255 19.28 -11.98 -7.05
N TYR A 256 19.16 -12.99 -6.16
CA TYR A 256 19.52 -12.80 -4.76
C TYR A 256 21.00 -12.47 -4.62
N PHE A 257 21.87 -13.30 -5.19
CA PHE A 257 23.32 -13.09 -5.17
C PHE A 257 23.71 -11.69 -5.67
N ILE A 258 23.25 -11.30 -6.87
CA ILE A 258 23.61 -10.00 -7.46
C ILE A 258 23.07 -8.84 -6.60
N ASN A 259 21.85 -8.94 -6.06
CA ASN A 259 21.32 -7.92 -5.15
C ASN A 259 22.19 -7.79 -3.88
N VAL A 260 22.63 -8.90 -3.28
CA VAL A 260 23.54 -8.90 -2.12
C VAL A 260 24.87 -8.25 -2.46
N MET A 261 25.44 -8.58 -3.62
CA MET A 261 26.72 -7.98 -4.07
C MET A 261 26.60 -6.47 -4.29
N ILE A 262 25.54 -6.01 -4.96
CA ILE A 262 25.26 -4.57 -5.15
C ILE A 262 25.05 -3.88 -3.80
N PHE A 263 24.28 -4.49 -2.90
CA PHE A 263 24.03 -3.96 -1.58
C PHE A 263 25.34 -3.76 -0.79
N ASN A 264 26.22 -4.76 -0.78
CA ASN A 264 27.51 -4.65 -0.10
C ASN A 264 28.42 -3.58 -0.71
N LYS A 265 28.39 -3.40 -2.04
CA LYS A 265 29.10 -2.27 -2.67
C LYS A 265 28.59 -0.92 -2.17
N ILE A 266 27.28 -0.77 -2.03
CA ILE A 266 26.66 0.45 -1.47
C ILE A 266 27.09 0.61 0.00
N LEU A 267 27.10 -0.45 0.80
CA LEU A 267 27.53 -0.40 2.20
C LEU A 267 28.99 0.02 2.36
N ALA A 268 29.87 -0.37 1.43
CA ALA A 268 31.29 -0.04 1.44
C ALA A 268 31.60 1.40 1.02
N MET A 269 30.62 2.15 0.49
CA MET A 269 30.83 3.55 0.09
C MET A 269 30.76 4.47 1.31
N ASP A 270 31.42 5.64 1.23
CA ASP A 270 31.34 6.66 2.27
C ASP A 270 29.92 7.17 2.47
N LYS A 271 29.54 7.42 3.73
CA LYS A 271 28.23 7.95 4.07
C LYS A 271 28.05 9.34 3.46
N SER A 272 27.02 9.50 2.63
CA SER A 272 26.68 10.76 1.97
C SER A 272 25.22 10.73 1.50
N GLU A 273 24.66 11.88 1.19
CA GLU A 273 23.34 12.00 0.59
C GLU A 273 23.26 11.30 -0.78
N PHE A 274 24.35 11.28 -1.54
CA PHE A 274 24.47 10.54 -2.80
C PHE A 274 24.34 9.03 -2.59
N ARG A 275 25.00 8.49 -1.55
CA ARG A 275 24.90 7.08 -1.17
C ARG A 275 23.47 6.74 -0.72
N ASP A 276 22.82 7.60 0.03
CA ASP A 276 21.44 7.39 0.49
C ASP A 276 20.46 7.35 -0.70
N LEU A 277 20.62 8.25 -1.69
CA LEU A 277 19.83 8.23 -2.91
C LEU A 277 20.15 7.04 -3.82
N LEU A 278 21.41 6.57 -3.83
CA LEU A 278 21.80 5.34 -4.52
C LEU A 278 21.14 4.12 -3.87
N TYR A 279 21.19 4.02 -2.53
CA TYR A 279 20.48 2.96 -1.81
C TYR A 279 18.96 3.04 -2.07
N PHE A 280 18.39 4.24 -2.13
CA PHE A 280 16.97 4.44 -2.45
C PHE A 280 16.62 3.91 -3.85
N ALA A 281 17.46 4.17 -4.85
CA ALA A 281 17.29 3.62 -6.20
C ALA A 281 17.41 2.09 -6.20
N PHE A 282 18.40 1.53 -5.49
CA PHE A 282 18.58 0.09 -5.30
C PHE A 282 17.36 -0.54 -4.62
N SER A 283 16.93 -0.03 -3.46
CA SER A 283 15.75 -0.48 -2.74
C SER A 283 14.51 -0.49 -3.65
N SER A 284 14.31 0.58 -4.42
CA SER A 284 13.22 0.65 -5.40
C SER A 284 13.32 -0.41 -6.51
N SER A 285 14.54 -0.85 -6.88
CA SER A 285 14.75 -1.88 -7.91
C SER A 285 14.34 -3.28 -7.44
N LEU A 286 14.44 -3.57 -6.13
CA LEU A 286 14.07 -4.86 -5.54
C LEU A 286 12.62 -5.27 -5.88
N ARG A 287 11.74 -4.28 -6.06
CA ARG A 287 10.37 -4.53 -6.52
C ARG A 287 10.30 -5.34 -7.81
N TYR A 288 11.24 -5.14 -8.72
CA TYR A 288 11.20 -5.71 -10.07
C TYR A 288 12.04 -6.98 -10.20
N THR A 289 12.96 -7.22 -9.28
CA THR A 289 14.00 -8.24 -9.39
C THR A 289 13.71 -9.51 -8.59
N ASN A 290 12.44 -9.76 -8.26
CA ASN A 290 11.98 -10.89 -7.44
C ASN A 290 10.93 -11.75 -8.17
N LYS A 291 10.62 -12.93 -7.63
CA LYS A 291 9.68 -13.92 -8.20
C LYS A 291 8.21 -13.48 -8.21
N MET A 292 7.86 -12.33 -7.63
CA MET A 292 6.51 -11.77 -7.74
C MET A 292 6.31 -11.00 -9.06
N SER A 293 7.33 -10.90 -9.89
CA SER A 293 7.30 -10.26 -11.21
C SER A 293 6.74 -11.21 -12.27
N ARG A 294 5.85 -10.70 -13.13
CA ARG A 294 5.21 -11.48 -14.20
C ARG A 294 4.97 -10.63 -15.44
N VAL A 295 4.95 -11.27 -16.60
CA VAL A 295 4.46 -10.66 -17.83
C VAL A 295 2.92 -10.75 -17.86
N VAL A 296 2.25 -9.70 -18.30
CA VAL A 296 0.81 -9.66 -18.58
C VAL A 296 0.56 -9.34 -20.04
N GLN A 297 -0.59 -9.72 -20.57
CA GLN A 297 -0.91 -9.73 -21.99
C GLN A 297 -0.76 -8.34 -22.67
N ASP A 298 -1.00 -7.25 -21.94
CA ASP A 298 -0.86 -5.87 -22.45
C ASP A 298 0.59 -5.34 -22.40
N TRP A 299 1.55 -6.24 -22.25
CA TRP A 299 2.91 -5.94 -21.81
C TRP A 299 4.01 -6.41 -22.77
N GLU A 300 3.66 -6.79 -23.98
CA GLU A 300 4.65 -7.08 -25.02
C GLU A 300 5.57 -5.88 -25.19
N GLY A 301 6.81 -5.99 -24.72
CA GLY A 301 7.80 -4.90 -24.72
C GLY A 301 7.83 -3.96 -23.51
N GLY A 302 6.99 -4.17 -22.50
CA GLY A 302 6.92 -3.34 -21.27
C GLY A 302 7.71 -3.87 -20.08
N ASN A 303 7.54 -3.20 -18.93
CA ASN A 303 8.13 -3.65 -17.67
C ASN A 303 7.25 -4.72 -16.98
N PRO A 304 7.79 -5.79 -16.36
CA PRO A 304 6.99 -6.78 -15.64
C PRO A 304 6.09 -6.17 -14.58
N THR A 305 4.85 -6.65 -14.48
CA THR A 305 3.97 -6.29 -13.38
C THR A 305 4.46 -7.00 -12.12
N CYS A 306 4.68 -6.23 -11.07
CA CYS A 306 5.26 -6.75 -9.85
C CYS A 306 4.68 -6.04 -8.63
N MET A 307 4.39 -6.81 -7.59
CA MET A 307 3.86 -6.31 -6.32
C MET A 307 2.70 -5.31 -6.51
N ASP A 308 1.83 -5.59 -7.50
CA ASP A 308 0.65 -4.80 -7.85
C ASP A 308 -0.52 -5.05 -6.88
N LYS A 309 -0.47 -6.16 -6.17
CA LYS A 309 -1.44 -6.54 -5.14
C LYS A 309 -0.95 -6.16 -3.75
N HIS A 310 -1.87 -5.99 -2.82
CA HIS A 310 -1.57 -5.84 -1.39
C HIS A 310 -1.32 -7.23 -0.76
N ALA A 311 -0.37 -7.97 -1.32
CA ALA A 311 -0.05 -9.35 -0.98
C ALA A 311 1.36 -9.72 -1.46
N TYR A 312 1.98 -10.70 -0.83
CA TYR A 312 3.15 -11.41 -1.34
C TYR A 312 2.70 -12.49 -2.35
N TRP A 313 2.22 -12.00 -3.49
CA TRP A 313 1.62 -12.86 -4.50
C TRP A 313 2.66 -13.39 -5.48
N LEU A 314 3.02 -14.67 -5.31
CA LEU A 314 3.88 -15.37 -6.27
C LEU A 314 3.01 -15.96 -7.39
N PRO A 315 3.20 -15.54 -8.65
CA PRO A 315 2.52 -16.11 -9.79
C PRO A 315 3.02 -17.54 -10.09
N ASN A 316 2.28 -18.31 -10.85
CA ASN A 316 2.71 -19.65 -11.27
C ASN A 316 3.79 -19.60 -12.37
N ILE A 317 3.79 -18.51 -13.11
CA ILE A 317 4.79 -18.16 -14.11
C ILE A 317 5.34 -16.79 -13.71
N PHE A 318 6.64 -16.71 -13.49
CA PHE A 318 7.30 -15.46 -13.09
C PHE A 318 8.46 -15.14 -14.03
N VAL A 319 8.98 -13.93 -13.97
CA VAL A 319 10.15 -13.52 -14.74
C VAL A 319 11.32 -13.17 -13.81
N GLU A 320 12.48 -13.72 -14.14
CA GLU A 320 13.76 -13.32 -13.60
C GLU A 320 14.31 -12.17 -14.45
N THR A 321 14.26 -10.98 -13.93
CA THR A 321 14.64 -9.76 -14.65
C THR A 321 16.13 -9.47 -14.54
N ASN A 322 16.66 -8.73 -15.51
CA ASN A 322 18.02 -8.18 -15.44
C ASN A 322 18.05 -7.03 -14.41
N ILE A 323 18.77 -7.25 -13.30
CA ILE A 323 18.89 -6.28 -12.20
C ILE A 323 19.52 -4.97 -12.69
N LEU A 324 20.53 -5.03 -13.56
CA LEU A 324 21.24 -3.84 -14.03
C LEU A 324 20.30 -2.89 -14.80
N HIS A 325 19.41 -3.44 -15.62
CA HIS A 325 18.38 -2.66 -16.32
C HIS A 325 17.44 -1.95 -15.34
N TYR A 326 16.98 -2.64 -14.29
CA TYR A 326 16.08 -2.04 -13.31
C TYR A 326 16.77 -1.06 -12.38
N LEU A 327 18.01 -1.33 -11.98
CA LEU A 327 18.83 -0.38 -11.23
C LEU A 327 18.99 0.94 -12.02
N LYS A 328 19.39 0.86 -13.30
CA LYS A 328 19.48 2.02 -14.20
C LYS A 328 18.16 2.79 -14.31
N LYS A 329 17.03 2.08 -14.54
CA LYS A 329 15.70 2.70 -14.63
C LYS A 329 15.30 3.40 -13.32
N ARG A 330 15.64 2.82 -12.16
CA ARG A 330 15.32 3.40 -10.86
C ARG A 330 16.20 4.60 -10.52
N MET A 331 17.50 4.56 -10.83
CA MET A 331 18.38 5.73 -10.78
C MET A 331 17.81 6.89 -11.62
N GLY A 332 17.41 6.63 -12.86
CA GLY A 332 16.76 7.64 -13.71
C GLY A 332 15.44 8.17 -13.14
N SER A 333 14.67 7.34 -12.40
CA SER A 333 13.45 7.80 -11.71
C SER A 333 13.77 8.70 -10.52
N VAL A 334 14.84 8.41 -9.78
CA VAL A 334 15.32 9.26 -8.67
C VAL A 334 15.78 10.61 -9.21
N VAL A 335 16.60 10.63 -10.26
CA VAL A 335 17.02 11.89 -10.90
C VAL A 335 15.82 12.74 -11.34
N LYS A 336 14.83 12.14 -12.01
CA LYS A 336 13.61 12.86 -12.43
C LYS A 336 12.83 13.41 -11.23
N GLY A 337 12.75 12.64 -10.15
CA GLY A 337 12.13 13.08 -8.91
C GLY A 337 12.86 14.26 -8.28
N MET A 338 14.18 14.21 -8.19
CA MET A 338 15.02 15.28 -7.62
C MET A 338 14.94 16.56 -8.46
N LYS A 339 14.95 16.47 -9.81
CA LYS A 339 14.71 17.62 -10.70
C LYS A 339 13.37 18.30 -10.37
N TYR A 340 12.31 17.52 -10.22
CA TYR A 340 10.99 18.06 -9.84
C TYR A 340 11.03 18.75 -8.46
N ILE A 341 11.74 18.19 -7.49
CA ILE A 341 11.87 18.77 -6.14
C ILE A 341 12.58 20.12 -6.21
N GLN A 342 13.67 20.24 -6.93
CA GLN A 342 14.38 21.50 -7.13
C GLN A 342 13.51 22.59 -7.77
N GLU A 343 12.62 22.21 -8.68
CA GLU A 343 11.70 23.14 -9.35
C GLU A 343 10.52 23.58 -8.46
N THR A 344 10.14 22.76 -7.46
CA THR A 344 8.87 22.94 -6.73
C THR A 344 9.04 23.29 -5.26
N ILE A 345 10.15 22.92 -4.63
CA ILE A 345 10.44 23.20 -3.22
C ILE A 345 11.64 24.17 -3.15
N PRO A 346 11.50 25.27 -2.41
CA PRO A 346 12.64 26.17 -2.18
C PRO A 346 13.84 25.46 -1.55
N SER A 347 15.04 25.74 -2.04
CA SER A 347 16.28 25.08 -1.62
C SER A 347 16.72 25.38 -0.18
N ASN A 348 16.09 26.35 0.47
CA ASN A 348 16.40 26.76 1.84
C ASN A 348 15.59 26.02 2.92
N LYS A 349 14.79 25.01 2.55
CA LYS A 349 13.99 24.23 3.51
C LYS A 349 14.88 23.36 4.40
N LYS A 350 14.68 23.46 5.73
CA LYS A 350 15.53 22.87 6.75
C LYS A 350 14.83 21.75 7.51
N GLU A 351 15.52 20.60 7.66
CA GLU A 351 15.12 19.54 8.58
C GLU A 351 15.36 20.01 10.03
N ALA A 352 14.40 19.77 10.90
CA ALA A 352 14.50 19.97 12.33
C ALA A 352 14.61 18.62 13.05
N ASN A 353 15.45 18.54 14.09
CA ASN A 353 15.63 17.35 14.90
C ASN A 353 14.86 17.41 16.23
N SER A 354 14.30 18.57 16.56
CA SER A 354 13.47 18.77 17.75
C SER A 354 12.30 19.71 17.47
N PHE A 355 11.35 19.72 18.40
CA PHE A 355 10.19 20.61 18.31
C PHE A 355 10.62 22.09 18.41
N GLU A 356 11.62 22.40 19.21
CA GLU A 356 12.17 23.74 19.36
C GLU A 356 12.77 24.23 18.04
N GLU A 357 13.56 23.38 17.38
CA GLU A 357 14.17 23.71 16.09
C GLU A 357 13.14 23.98 15.00
N ILE A 358 12.06 23.16 14.90
CA ILE A 358 11.04 23.39 13.87
C ILE A 358 10.26 24.70 14.13
N ILE A 359 10.08 25.12 15.38
CA ILE A 359 9.44 26.38 15.69
C ILE A 359 10.36 27.56 15.33
N GLU A 360 11.65 27.49 15.65
CA GLU A 360 12.59 28.58 15.43
C GLU A 360 12.90 28.78 13.94
N ASP A 361 13.53 27.83 13.28
CA ASP A 361 14.07 27.97 11.92
C ASP A 361 13.86 26.74 11.02
N GLY A 362 13.36 25.63 11.55
CA GLY A 362 13.07 24.43 10.77
C GLY A 362 11.79 24.52 9.96
N ASP A 363 11.71 23.77 8.88
CA ASP A 363 10.54 23.69 8.01
C ASP A 363 9.84 22.34 8.13
N TYR A 364 10.57 21.28 8.45
CA TYR A 364 9.99 19.95 8.58
C TYR A 364 10.75 19.09 9.60
N MET A 365 10.03 18.10 10.15
CA MET A 365 10.59 17.07 11.03
C MET A 365 10.01 15.73 10.65
N ILE A 366 10.84 14.70 10.55
CA ILE A 366 10.43 13.33 10.22
C ILE A 366 10.75 12.42 11.40
N LEU A 367 9.72 11.74 11.93
CA LEU A 367 9.83 10.91 13.12
C LEU A 367 9.46 9.46 12.79
N ASN A 368 10.41 8.54 12.98
CA ASN A 368 10.14 7.10 12.90
C ASN A 368 9.75 6.58 14.29
N GLN A 369 8.50 6.71 14.63
CA GLN A 369 7.94 6.30 15.92
C GLN A 369 6.43 6.11 15.86
N SER A 370 5.85 5.58 16.93
CA SER A 370 4.40 5.51 17.10
C SER A 370 3.79 6.90 17.30
N SER A 371 2.72 7.21 16.56
CA SER A 371 1.94 8.44 16.76
C SER A 371 1.05 8.42 17.99
N SER A 372 1.02 7.32 18.73
CA SER A 372 0.30 7.23 20.00
C SER A 372 0.99 7.97 21.16
N ARG A 373 2.25 8.38 20.96
CA ARG A 373 3.07 9.10 21.96
C ARG A 373 4.04 10.04 21.24
N LEU A 374 3.72 11.33 21.21
CA LEU A 374 4.49 12.33 20.50
C LEU A 374 5.23 13.25 21.48
N SER A 375 6.53 13.46 21.27
CA SER A 375 7.31 14.49 21.98
C SER A 375 7.02 15.88 21.42
N ILE A 376 5.73 16.23 21.31
CA ILE A 376 5.22 17.51 20.81
C ILE A 376 4.40 18.16 21.92
N PRO A 377 4.58 19.45 22.24
CA PRO A 377 3.80 20.13 23.26
C PRO A 377 2.30 20.15 22.93
N SER A 378 1.46 20.18 23.98
CA SER A 378 0.01 20.32 23.81
C SER A 378 -0.33 21.64 23.11
N GLU A 379 -1.38 21.63 22.29
CA GLU A 379 -1.96 22.81 21.63
C GLU A 379 -0.96 23.61 20.77
N SER A 380 0.00 22.92 20.14
CA SER A 380 1.04 23.53 19.33
C SER A 380 0.80 23.40 17.82
N ILE A 381 0.04 22.40 17.38
CA ILE A 381 -0.24 22.05 15.98
C ILE A 381 -1.46 22.82 15.46
N SER A 382 -1.37 23.42 14.27
CA SER A 382 -2.47 24.20 13.68
C SER A 382 -3.54 23.31 13.01
N ALA A 383 -3.13 22.24 12.35
CA ALA A 383 -4.03 21.23 11.76
C ALA A 383 -3.36 19.85 11.74
N VAL A 384 -4.15 18.79 11.85
CA VAL A 384 -3.73 17.41 11.60
C VAL A 384 -4.34 16.98 10.27
N ILE A 385 -3.49 16.67 9.29
CA ILE A 385 -3.92 16.23 7.95
C ILE A 385 -3.21 14.93 7.63
N THR A 386 -3.95 13.83 7.51
CA THR A 386 -3.38 12.49 7.51
C THR A 386 -4.24 11.49 6.72
N ASP A 387 -3.74 10.27 6.50
CA ASP A 387 -4.45 9.16 5.87
C ASP A 387 -4.32 7.90 6.74
N PRO A 388 -5.25 7.64 7.67
CA PRO A 388 -5.15 6.52 8.59
C PRO A 388 -5.23 5.17 7.88
N PRO A 389 -4.66 4.08 8.45
CA PRO A 389 -4.78 2.75 7.89
C PRO A 389 -6.24 2.27 7.79
N TYR A 390 -6.55 1.52 6.73
CA TYR A 390 -7.91 1.07 6.40
C TYR A 390 -8.20 -0.34 6.92
N GLY A 391 -8.01 -0.57 8.21
CA GLY A 391 -8.29 -1.84 8.87
C GLY A 391 -7.47 -2.99 8.27
N SER A 392 -8.15 -4.00 7.70
CA SER A 392 -7.51 -5.18 7.12
C SER A 392 -7.16 -5.06 5.63
N ASN A 393 -7.36 -3.90 4.99
CA ASN A 393 -7.19 -3.77 3.54
C ASN A 393 -5.72 -3.89 3.11
N VAL A 394 -4.80 -3.34 3.91
CA VAL A 394 -3.36 -3.38 3.67
C VAL A 394 -2.62 -3.66 4.97
N GLN A 395 -1.78 -4.69 4.98
CA GLN A 395 -0.86 -5.03 6.07
C GLN A 395 0.46 -4.29 5.79
N TYR A 396 0.48 -2.97 6.07
CA TYR A 396 1.58 -2.08 5.64
C TYR A 396 2.94 -2.55 6.13
N GLY A 397 3.05 -2.85 7.42
CA GLY A 397 4.30 -3.26 8.04
C GLY A 397 4.81 -4.59 7.51
N GLU A 398 3.95 -5.62 7.43
CA GLU A 398 4.33 -6.93 6.90
C GLU A 398 4.71 -6.85 5.42
N LEU A 399 3.97 -6.08 4.60
CA LEU A 399 4.29 -5.91 3.17
C LEU A 399 5.54 -5.07 2.94
N SER A 400 5.82 -4.10 3.81
CA SER A 400 7.03 -3.28 3.75
C SER A 400 8.27 -4.04 4.20
N ALA A 401 8.10 -5.13 4.95
CA ALA A 401 9.20 -5.94 5.43
C ALA A 401 10.09 -6.47 4.30
N PHE A 402 9.54 -6.69 3.09
CA PHE A 402 10.31 -7.03 1.90
C PHE A 402 11.46 -6.05 1.62
N TRP A 403 11.26 -4.76 1.89
CA TRP A 403 12.30 -3.72 1.80
C TRP A 403 12.97 -3.45 3.13
N ASN A 404 12.23 -3.55 4.24
CA ASN A 404 12.76 -3.22 5.56
C ASN A 404 13.90 -4.16 5.98
N VAL A 405 13.91 -5.43 5.57
CA VAL A 405 15.04 -6.33 5.85
C VAL A 405 16.38 -5.84 5.29
N TRP A 406 16.36 -5.13 4.17
CA TRP A 406 17.53 -4.45 3.58
C TRP A 406 17.80 -3.09 4.23
N LEU A 407 16.73 -2.30 4.44
CA LEU A 407 16.82 -0.96 5.00
C LEU A 407 17.34 -0.98 6.44
N MET A 408 16.88 -1.94 7.24
CA MET A 408 17.32 -2.07 8.63
C MET A 408 18.82 -2.36 8.71
N GLN A 409 19.33 -3.24 7.84
CA GLN A 409 20.78 -3.49 7.73
C GLN A 409 21.53 -2.23 7.27
N TYR A 410 20.97 -1.48 6.32
CA TYR A 410 21.56 -0.23 5.83
C TYR A 410 21.63 0.85 6.91
N LEU A 411 20.60 0.97 7.77
CA LEU A 411 20.50 1.94 8.85
C LEU A 411 21.09 1.46 10.18
N GLY A 412 21.42 0.16 10.31
CA GLY A 412 21.87 -0.45 11.56
C GLY A 412 20.75 -0.56 12.61
N LEU A 413 19.51 -0.88 12.18
CA LEU A 413 18.34 -1.06 13.04
C LEU A 413 18.05 -2.54 13.26
N ASP A 414 17.53 -2.91 14.45
CA ASP A 414 17.53 -4.31 14.92
C ASP A 414 16.14 -4.90 14.88
N ASN A 415 15.14 -4.83 14.41
CA ASN A 415 13.96 -5.72 14.44
C ASN A 415 12.62 -5.14 13.94
N PHE A 416 11.60 -6.02 13.86
CA PHE A 416 10.24 -5.67 13.46
C PHE A 416 9.29 -5.32 14.62
N GLN A 417 9.81 -4.88 15.80
CA GLN A 417 8.97 -4.56 16.98
C GLN A 417 7.94 -3.47 16.69
N TYR A 418 8.21 -2.58 15.71
CA TYR A 418 7.25 -1.58 15.28
C TYR A 418 5.91 -2.17 14.80
N LEU A 419 5.89 -3.43 14.35
CA LEU A 419 4.65 -4.07 13.90
C LEU A 419 3.60 -4.21 15.01
N ASP A 420 4.00 -4.32 16.27
CA ASP A 420 3.06 -4.57 17.37
C ASP A 420 2.10 -3.38 17.60
N GLU A 421 2.58 -2.16 17.36
CA GLU A 421 1.80 -0.92 17.48
C GLU A 421 1.11 -0.49 16.17
N GLU A 422 1.13 -1.31 15.12
CA GLU A 422 0.49 -0.97 13.86
C GLU A 422 -1.03 -0.97 13.98
N ALA A 423 -1.69 0.13 13.59
CA ALA A 423 -3.14 0.30 13.67
C ALA A 423 -3.85 -0.41 12.50
N ILE A 424 -3.81 -1.73 12.50
CA ILE A 424 -4.45 -2.60 11.50
C ILE A 424 -5.27 -3.71 12.17
N SER A 425 -6.04 -4.45 11.36
CA SER A 425 -6.61 -5.74 11.76
C SER A 425 -6.17 -6.84 10.82
N ASN A 426 -5.89 -8.03 11.35
CA ASN A 426 -5.54 -9.21 10.57
C ASN A 426 -6.78 -9.84 9.93
N ARG A 427 -6.62 -10.53 8.79
CA ARG A 427 -7.68 -11.29 8.13
C ARG A 427 -7.74 -12.74 8.58
N LYS A 428 -6.57 -13.38 8.67
CA LYS A 428 -6.44 -14.80 9.01
C LYS A 428 -6.18 -15.04 10.48
N LEU A 429 -5.33 -14.24 11.10
CA LEU A 429 -4.91 -14.43 12.50
C LEU A 429 -5.86 -13.82 13.54
N LYS A 430 -6.84 -13.02 13.15
CA LYS A 430 -7.75 -12.31 14.08
C LYS A 430 -8.47 -13.19 15.12
N LYS A 431 -8.58 -14.50 14.84
CA LYS A 431 -9.28 -15.45 15.73
C LYS A 431 -8.40 -16.14 16.74
N ILE A 432 -7.07 -16.09 16.59
CA ILE A 432 -6.11 -16.83 17.41
C ILE A 432 -5.36 -15.87 18.34
N GLU A 433 -4.41 -15.13 17.81
CA GLU A 433 -3.54 -14.21 18.57
C GLU A 433 -3.21 -12.95 17.77
N GLY A 434 -3.86 -12.75 16.62
CA GLY A 434 -3.59 -11.65 15.74
C GLY A 434 -4.28 -10.35 16.16
N LYS A 435 -3.91 -9.26 15.51
CA LYS A 435 -4.56 -7.97 15.66
C LYS A 435 -6.01 -8.06 15.15
N ASN A 436 -6.96 -7.94 16.06
CA ASN A 436 -8.38 -7.95 15.73
C ASN A 436 -8.93 -6.53 15.51
N SER A 437 -10.22 -6.41 15.22
CA SER A 437 -10.84 -5.09 15.04
C SER A 437 -10.87 -4.24 16.31
N GLN A 438 -10.78 -4.85 17.51
CA GLN A 438 -10.64 -4.09 18.76
C GLN A 438 -9.24 -3.49 18.90
N HIS A 439 -8.19 -4.24 18.57
CA HIS A 439 -6.82 -3.69 18.50
C HIS A 439 -6.75 -2.48 17.56
N TYR A 440 -7.37 -2.57 16.38
CA TYR A 440 -7.45 -1.45 15.43
C TYR A 440 -8.12 -0.21 16.05
N GLU A 441 -9.29 -0.39 16.71
CA GLU A 441 -10.00 0.68 17.40
C GLU A 441 -9.14 1.32 18.51
N ASP A 442 -8.49 0.50 19.35
CA ASP A 442 -7.69 0.94 20.50
C ASP A 442 -6.43 1.71 20.05
N MET A 443 -5.76 1.24 19.00
CA MET A 443 -4.60 1.93 18.43
C MET A 443 -4.98 3.27 17.82
N LEU A 444 -6.06 3.32 17.04
CA LEU A 444 -6.56 4.59 16.50
C LEU A 444 -7.00 5.55 17.60
N PHE A 445 -7.67 5.06 18.65
CA PHE A 445 -8.03 5.88 19.80
C PHE A 445 -6.81 6.51 20.45
N SER A 446 -5.73 5.74 20.68
CA SER A 446 -4.50 6.24 21.25
C SER A 446 -3.84 7.31 20.36
N ILE A 447 -3.78 7.07 19.05
CA ILE A 447 -3.18 8.00 18.09
C ILE A 447 -4.01 9.28 17.97
N PHE A 448 -5.34 9.19 17.85
CA PHE A 448 -6.20 10.38 17.75
C PHE A 448 -6.31 11.14 19.07
N SER A 449 -6.17 10.47 20.22
CA SER A 449 -6.07 11.15 21.53
C SER A 449 -4.82 12.02 21.60
N GLU A 450 -3.70 11.50 21.09
CA GLU A 450 -2.45 12.25 21.04
C GLU A 450 -2.54 13.39 20.01
N ALA A 451 -3.16 13.15 18.85
CA ALA A 451 -3.46 14.19 17.86
C ALA A 451 -4.34 15.31 18.47
N ASN A 452 -5.35 14.94 19.26
CA ASN A 452 -6.19 15.93 19.97
C ASN A 452 -5.38 16.72 21.00
N ARG A 453 -4.51 16.07 21.77
CA ARG A 453 -3.66 16.74 22.75
C ARG A 453 -2.80 17.83 22.12
N VAL A 454 -2.13 17.51 21.01
CA VAL A 454 -1.19 18.43 20.36
C VAL A 454 -1.89 19.50 19.50
N LEU A 455 -3.12 19.27 19.06
CA LEU A 455 -3.87 20.19 18.21
C LEU A 455 -4.35 21.41 19.01
N LYS A 456 -4.20 22.61 18.44
CA LYS A 456 -4.71 23.87 19.00
C LYS A 456 -6.24 23.83 19.17
N PRO A 457 -6.80 24.61 20.12
CA PRO A 457 -8.25 24.79 20.21
C PRO A 457 -8.84 25.24 18.86
N ASN A 458 -9.97 24.67 18.48
CA ASN A 458 -10.62 24.88 17.17
C ASN A 458 -9.78 24.45 15.94
N GLY A 459 -8.69 23.70 16.13
CA GLY A 459 -7.96 23.07 15.05
C GLY A 459 -8.74 21.89 14.46
N TYR A 460 -8.41 21.54 13.22
CA TYR A 460 -9.05 20.44 12.49
C TYR A 460 -8.17 19.20 12.43
N LEU A 461 -8.82 18.03 12.62
CA LEU A 461 -8.33 16.73 12.18
C LEU A 461 -9.01 16.41 10.86
N VAL A 462 -8.23 16.32 9.78
CA VAL A 462 -8.73 16.06 8.43
C VAL A 462 -8.08 14.80 7.89
N PHE A 463 -8.89 13.86 7.42
CA PHE A 463 -8.38 12.65 6.81
C PHE A 463 -9.31 12.11 5.72
N THR A 464 -8.77 11.28 4.84
CA THR A 464 -9.55 10.50 3.87
C THR A 464 -9.81 9.11 4.44
N PHE A 465 -11.00 8.57 4.21
CA PHE A 465 -11.30 7.20 4.59
C PHE A 465 -12.42 6.59 3.75
N ASN A 466 -12.24 5.31 3.38
CA ASN A 466 -13.27 4.47 2.81
C ASN A 466 -12.97 3.00 3.14
N ASN A 467 -13.97 2.25 3.55
CA ASN A 467 -13.84 0.80 3.75
C ASN A 467 -15.13 0.10 3.35
N LYS A 468 -15.00 -1.06 2.71
CA LYS A 468 -16.15 -1.93 2.40
C LYS A 468 -16.71 -2.64 3.64
N ASP A 469 -15.91 -2.77 4.68
CA ASP A 469 -16.28 -3.36 5.96
C ASP A 469 -16.79 -2.24 6.88
N ILE A 470 -18.08 -2.23 7.11
CA ILE A 470 -18.76 -1.19 7.89
C ILE A 470 -18.39 -1.28 9.38
N ASP A 471 -18.09 -2.47 9.93
CA ASP A 471 -17.58 -2.59 11.31
C ASP A 471 -16.26 -1.81 11.48
N ILE A 472 -15.34 -1.93 10.53
CA ILE A 472 -14.07 -1.16 10.51
C ILE A 472 -14.36 0.35 10.45
N TRP A 473 -15.35 0.75 9.68
CA TRP A 473 -15.75 2.15 9.57
C TRP A 473 -16.31 2.70 10.89
N VAL A 474 -17.25 1.99 11.51
CA VAL A 474 -17.82 2.36 12.80
C VAL A 474 -16.74 2.46 13.87
N ARG A 475 -15.80 1.53 13.91
CA ARG A 475 -14.68 1.54 14.86
C ARG A 475 -13.74 2.73 14.68
N MET A 476 -13.44 3.09 13.45
CA MET A 476 -12.65 4.28 13.15
C MET A 476 -13.37 5.55 13.67
N LEU A 477 -14.65 5.74 13.33
CA LEU A 477 -15.44 6.88 13.80
C LEU A 477 -15.54 6.91 15.33
N ARG A 478 -15.75 5.75 15.98
CA ARG A 478 -15.76 5.61 17.43
C ARG A 478 -14.45 6.06 18.05
N ALA A 479 -13.34 5.64 17.51
CA ALA A 479 -12.02 6.02 17.99
C ALA A 479 -11.81 7.54 17.92
N VAL A 480 -12.20 8.18 16.82
CA VAL A 480 -12.11 9.64 16.65
C VAL A 480 -13.00 10.38 17.65
N VAL A 481 -14.25 9.96 17.79
CA VAL A 481 -15.21 10.59 18.73
C VAL A 481 -14.73 10.46 20.17
N LYS A 482 -14.29 9.27 20.58
CA LYS A 482 -13.73 9.04 21.93
C LYS A 482 -12.50 9.87 22.22
N SER A 483 -11.74 10.24 21.20
CA SER A 483 -10.56 11.08 21.32
C SER A 483 -10.87 12.57 21.49
N GLY A 484 -12.15 12.95 21.58
CA GLY A 484 -12.55 14.34 21.81
C GLY A 484 -12.64 15.18 20.53
N PHE A 485 -13.09 14.56 19.43
CA PHE A 485 -13.38 15.25 18.18
C PHE A 485 -14.88 15.24 17.86
N ILE A 486 -15.33 16.28 17.20
CA ILE A 486 -16.71 16.46 16.73
C ILE A 486 -16.70 16.58 15.22
N LEU A 487 -17.60 15.87 14.54
CA LEU A 487 -17.86 16.07 13.11
C LEU A 487 -18.90 17.20 12.97
N PRO A 488 -18.55 18.36 12.43
CA PRO A 488 -19.51 19.40 12.08
C PRO A 488 -20.53 18.88 11.05
N ARG A 489 -21.71 19.50 10.98
CA ARG A 489 -22.79 19.09 10.07
C ARG A 489 -22.32 18.92 8.62
N ASP A 490 -21.45 19.79 8.15
CA ASP A 490 -20.90 19.79 6.79
C ASP A 490 -19.45 19.26 6.74
N GLY A 491 -19.02 18.49 7.76
CA GLY A 491 -17.66 17.98 7.91
C GLY A 491 -17.35 16.72 7.11
N LEU A 492 -18.29 16.22 6.31
CA LEU A 492 -18.14 15.03 5.48
C LEU A 492 -18.45 15.33 4.03
N ILE A 493 -17.48 15.10 3.14
CA ILE A 493 -17.69 15.22 1.70
C ILE A 493 -17.16 14.00 0.94
N TYR A 494 -17.80 13.70 -0.19
CA TYR A 494 -17.36 12.63 -1.08
C TYR A 494 -16.29 13.13 -2.07
N GLN A 495 -15.16 12.41 -2.13
CA GLN A 495 -14.05 12.65 -3.04
C GLN A 495 -14.03 11.57 -4.13
N LYS A 496 -14.25 11.97 -5.39
CA LYS A 496 -14.19 11.05 -6.53
C LYS A 496 -12.78 10.48 -6.73
N TYR A 497 -12.71 9.20 -7.11
CA TYR A 497 -11.47 8.52 -7.45
C TYR A 497 -10.89 8.98 -8.79
N ILE A 498 -9.63 8.62 -9.06
CA ILE A 498 -8.99 8.86 -10.37
C ILE A 498 -9.57 7.88 -11.39
N LYS A 499 -10.11 8.40 -12.50
CA LYS A 499 -10.71 7.59 -13.56
C LYS A 499 -9.80 6.46 -14.09
N GLY A 500 -8.46 6.64 -14.08
CA GLY A 500 -7.49 5.61 -14.46
C GLY A 500 -7.40 4.42 -13.49
N TYR A 501 -7.99 4.48 -12.30
CA TYR A 501 -8.01 3.38 -11.33
C TYR A 501 -9.30 2.55 -11.35
N GLU A 502 -10.26 2.86 -12.23
CA GLU A 502 -11.54 2.11 -12.39
C GLU A 502 -11.32 0.61 -12.57
N ASN A 503 -10.19 0.23 -13.16
CA ASN A 503 -9.80 -1.16 -13.43
C ASN A 503 -9.06 -1.86 -12.29
N THR A 504 -8.83 -1.19 -11.14
CA THR A 504 -8.21 -1.84 -9.98
C THR A 504 -9.18 -2.82 -9.32
N ALA A 505 -8.64 -3.90 -8.73
CA ALA A 505 -9.44 -4.95 -8.09
C ALA A 505 -10.40 -4.42 -7.01
N HIS A 506 -10.07 -3.28 -6.38
CA HIS A 506 -10.91 -2.64 -5.36
C HIS A 506 -12.15 -1.94 -5.94
N LEU A 507 -12.06 -1.41 -7.16
CA LEU A 507 -13.14 -0.68 -7.81
C LEU A 507 -13.97 -1.57 -8.75
N LYS A 508 -13.41 -2.69 -9.21
CA LYS A 508 -14.11 -3.67 -10.07
C LYS A 508 -15.12 -4.54 -9.35
N SER A 509 -15.03 -4.69 -8.01
CA SER A 509 -16.03 -5.51 -7.31
C SER A 509 -17.36 -4.77 -7.25
N GLU A 510 -18.35 -5.33 -7.92
CA GLU A 510 -19.73 -4.88 -7.90
C GLU A 510 -20.22 -4.72 -6.45
N GLY A 511 -20.88 -3.61 -6.15
CA GLY A 511 -21.39 -3.31 -4.82
C GLY A 511 -20.42 -2.63 -3.84
N ASN A 512 -19.20 -2.24 -4.25
CA ASN A 512 -18.30 -1.44 -3.41
C ASN A 512 -18.59 0.06 -3.56
N ILE A 513 -18.46 0.78 -2.45
CA ILE A 513 -18.45 2.25 -2.46
C ILE A 513 -17.18 2.69 -3.20
N GLN A 514 -17.36 3.42 -4.30
CA GLN A 514 -16.26 3.92 -5.13
C GLN A 514 -15.86 5.32 -4.67
N GLY A 515 -14.56 5.60 -4.56
CA GLY A 515 -14.04 6.89 -4.09
C GLY A 515 -13.71 6.88 -2.60
N ASP A 516 -13.44 8.05 -2.06
CA ASP A 516 -13.13 8.26 -0.65
C ASP A 516 -14.06 9.30 -0.05
N TYR A 517 -14.16 9.32 1.29
CA TYR A 517 -14.78 10.42 2.00
C TYR A 517 -13.70 11.24 2.70
N ILE A 518 -13.79 12.56 2.63
CA ILE A 518 -12.98 13.49 3.40
C ILE A 518 -13.76 13.83 4.66
N TYR A 519 -13.16 13.54 5.80
CA TYR A 519 -13.67 13.88 7.12
C TYR A 519 -12.94 15.10 7.67
N SER A 520 -13.69 16.07 8.15
CA SER A 520 -13.17 17.29 8.72
C SER A 520 -13.70 17.46 10.16
N PHE A 521 -13.01 16.82 11.09
CA PHE A 521 -13.34 16.87 12.51
C PHE A 521 -12.72 18.10 13.16
N ILE A 522 -13.43 18.71 14.12
CA ILE A 522 -12.92 19.80 14.95
C ILE A 522 -12.65 19.32 16.37
N LYS A 523 -11.58 19.82 17.00
CA LYS A 523 -11.30 19.57 18.41
C LYS A 523 -12.40 20.17 19.28
N GLY A 524 -13.06 19.33 20.10
CA GLY A 524 -14.14 19.77 20.98
C GLY A 524 -14.91 18.60 21.59
N SER A 525 -15.87 18.93 22.44
CA SER A 525 -16.80 17.98 23.05
C SER A 525 -18.22 18.45 22.87
N ILE A 526 -19.14 17.53 22.68
CA ILE A 526 -20.59 17.78 22.70
C ILE A 526 -21.10 17.49 24.11
N ALA A 527 -21.89 18.40 24.66
CA ALA A 527 -22.56 18.13 25.92
C ALA A 527 -23.50 16.94 25.76
N TYR A 528 -23.51 16.03 26.73
CA TYR A 528 -24.43 14.90 26.73
C TYR A 528 -25.89 15.40 26.76
N SER A 529 -26.72 14.83 25.89
CA SER A 529 -28.16 15.00 25.92
C SER A 529 -28.78 13.71 26.43
N GLU A 530 -29.55 13.78 27.52
CA GLU A 530 -30.31 12.63 28.07
C GLU A 530 -31.40 12.11 27.11
N ASP A 531 -31.69 12.86 26.05
CA ASP A 531 -32.74 12.52 25.09
C ASP A 531 -32.33 11.41 24.10
N ILE A 532 -31.04 10.97 24.08
CA ILE A 532 -30.59 9.93 23.17
C ILE A 532 -30.76 8.56 23.80
N ASN A 533 -31.75 7.83 23.31
CA ASN A 533 -31.98 6.44 23.68
C ASN A 533 -31.25 5.48 22.73
N LEU A 534 -30.21 4.82 23.20
CA LEU A 534 -29.38 3.90 22.38
C LEU A 534 -30.21 2.73 21.82
N ASN A 535 -31.30 2.32 22.45
CA ASN A 535 -32.20 1.26 21.97
C ASN A 535 -32.95 1.64 20.69
N LEU A 536 -33.01 2.92 20.34
CA LEU A 536 -33.68 3.40 19.12
C LEU A 536 -32.74 3.41 17.90
N PHE A 537 -31.47 3.04 18.06
CA PHE A 537 -30.47 3.08 16.98
C PHE A 537 -30.95 2.38 15.70
N GLU A 538 -31.39 1.12 15.79
CA GLU A 538 -31.84 0.33 14.65
C GLU A 538 -33.08 0.94 13.98
N THR A 539 -34.00 1.48 14.77
CA THR A 539 -35.21 2.14 14.28
C THR A 539 -34.86 3.42 13.53
N GLU A 540 -34.01 4.26 14.11
CA GLU A 540 -33.58 5.52 13.50
C GLU A 540 -32.71 5.28 12.25
N LEU A 541 -31.89 4.22 12.25
CA LEU A 541 -31.13 3.78 11.07
C LEU A 541 -32.06 3.44 9.91
N THR A 542 -33.10 2.64 10.18
CA THR A 542 -34.13 2.27 9.18
C THR A 542 -34.83 3.50 8.63
N GLN A 543 -35.29 4.40 9.50
CA GLN A 543 -35.96 5.65 9.10
C GLN A 543 -35.03 6.56 8.27
N THR A 544 -33.75 6.66 8.65
CA THR A 544 -32.76 7.45 7.93
C THR A 544 -32.57 6.90 6.51
N ILE A 545 -32.38 5.59 6.37
CA ILE A 545 -32.22 4.94 5.07
C ILE A 545 -33.47 5.13 4.20
N HIS A 546 -34.69 4.89 4.71
CA HIS A 546 -35.91 5.06 3.97
C HIS A 546 -36.11 6.52 3.53
N GLY A 547 -35.87 7.50 4.41
CA GLY A 547 -35.95 8.92 4.05
C GLY A 547 -34.95 9.35 2.98
N CYS A 548 -33.79 8.68 2.92
CA CYS A 548 -32.82 8.87 1.81
C CYS A 548 -33.37 8.29 0.51
N VAL A 549 -33.91 7.07 0.54
CA VAL A 549 -34.50 6.41 -0.62
C VAL A 549 -35.62 7.25 -1.21
N GLU A 550 -36.57 7.70 -0.40
CA GLU A 550 -37.67 8.56 -0.85
C GLU A 550 -37.18 9.79 -1.60
N LYS A 551 -36.19 10.53 -1.02
CA LYS A 551 -35.60 11.73 -1.66
C LYS A 551 -34.91 11.44 -2.97
N LEU A 552 -34.18 10.32 -3.06
CA LEU A 552 -33.39 9.95 -4.24
C LEU A 552 -34.31 9.52 -5.39
N PHE A 553 -35.28 8.69 -5.10
CA PHE A 553 -36.18 8.12 -6.12
C PHE A 553 -37.21 9.13 -6.66
N LEU A 554 -37.33 10.29 -6.03
CA LEU A 554 -37.98 11.45 -6.67
C LEU A 554 -37.22 12.00 -7.86
N GLN A 555 -35.90 11.72 -7.94
CA GLN A 555 -35.03 12.26 -9.00
C GLN A 555 -34.81 11.27 -10.15
N LYS A 556 -34.76 9.98 -9.86
CA LYS A 556 -34.54 8.90 -10.83
C LYS A 556 -35.26 7.62 -10.38
N SER A 557 -35.71 6.81 -11.35
CA SER A 557 -36.37 5.53 -11.10
C SER A 557 -35.45 4.37 -10.73
N GLU A 558 -34.12 4.53 -10.95
CA GLU A 558 -33.13 3.47 -10.69
C GLU A 558 -31.78 4.03 -10.26
N TYR A 559 -31.06 3.27 -9.41
CA TYR A 559 -29.71 3.57 -8.97
C TYR A 559 -28.86 2.29 -8.91
N ASN A 560 -27.61 2.37 -9.37
CA ASN A 560 -26.65 1.30 -9.07
C ASN A 560 -26.18 1.36 -7.61
N THR A 561 -25.75 0.22 -7.07
CA THR A 561 -25.32 0.11 -5.67
C THR A 561 -24.27 1.17 -5.25
N PRO A 562 -23.18 1.43 -6.00
CA PRO A 562 -22.20 2.44 -5.60
C PRO A 562 -22.80 3.85 -5.46
N THR A 563 -23.66 4.25 -6.38
CA THR A 563 -24.30 5.57 -6.35
C THR A 563 -25.30 5.69 -5.22
N LEU A 564 -26.14 4.67 -5.01
CA LEU A 564 -27.09 4.63 -3.91
C LEU A 564 -26.38 4.75 -2.56
N TYR A 565 -25.35 3.92 -2.35
CA TYR A 565 -24.57 3.96 -1.11
C TYR A 565 -23.84 5.29 -0.89
N GLN A 566 -23.34 5.95 -1.93
CA GLN A 566 -22.72 7.26 -1.82
C GLN A 566 -23.63 8.29 -1.14
N TYR A 567 -24.94 8.28 -1.45
CA TYR A 567 -25.90 9.20 -0.86
C TYR A 567 -26.34 8.78 0.55
N ILE A 568 -26.67 7.51 0.73
CA ILE A 568 -27.14 6.98 2.01
C ILE A 568 -26.05 7.09 3.08
N PHE A 569 -24.79 6.89 2.72
CA PHE A 569 -23.70 6.79 3.68
C PHE A 569 -23.46 8.08 4.46
N SER A 570 -23.57 9.25 3.81
CA SER A 570 -23.41 10.54 4.49
C SER A 570 -24.46 10.76 5.59
N GLU A 571 -25.68 10.34 5.34
CA GLU A 571 -26.76 10.45 6.32
C GLU A 571 -26.62 9.42 7.45
N ILE A 572 -26.23 8.18 7.11
CA ILE A 572 -25.90 7.15 8.12
C ILE A 572 -24.78 7.64 9.04
N VAL A 573 -23.70 8.23 8.48
CA VAL A 573 -22.60 8.77 9.30
C VAL A 573 -23.10 9.89 10.20
N SER A 574 -23.89 10.81 9.70
CA SER A 574 -24.43 11.92 10.49
C SER A 574 -25.29 11.42 11.66
N MET A 575 -26.16 10.43 11.42
CA MET A 575 -26.96 9.78 12.47
C MET A 575 -26.06 9.02 13.45
N LEU A 576 -25.12 8.21 12.95
CA LEU A 576 -24.20 7.42 13.76
C LEU A 576 -23.37 8.27 14.71
N MET A 577 -22.91 9.44 14.28
CA MET A 577 -22.12 10.35 15.11
C MET A 577 -22.85 10.76 16.39
N LYS A 578 -24.16 11.02 16.32
CA LYS A 578 -25.01 11.32 17.47
C LYS A 578 -24.96 10.18 18.51
N TYR A 579 -25.08 8.96 18.05
CA TYR A 579 -25.07 7.76 18.92
C TYR A 579 -23.67 7.46 19.47
N LEU A 580 -22.61 7.63 18.68
CA LEU A 580 -21.24 7.43 19.14
C LEU A 580 -20.82 8.46 20.22
N HIS A 581 -21.34 9.68 20.15
CA HIS A 581 -21.15 10.65 21.24
C HIS A 581 -21.87 10.23 22.52
N ALA A 582 -23.13 9.75 22.43
CA ALA A 582 -23.90 9.29 23.57
C ALA A 582 -23.30 8.03 24.23
N GLU A 583 -22.76 7.12 23.43
CA GLU A 583 -22.08 5.89 23.86
C GLU A 583 -21.00 6.16 24.93
N GLN A 584 -20.28 7.29 24.83
CA GLN A 584 -19.21 7.65 25.77
C GLN A 584 -19.73 7.85 27.22
N TYR A 585 -20.99 8.22 27.37
CA TYR A 585 -21.60 8.50 28.67
C TYR A 585 -22.37 7.31 29.24
N VAL A 586 -22.94 6.48 28.35
CA VAL A 586 -23.78 5.34 28.74
C VAL A 586 -22.96 4.06 28.92
N GLY A 587 -21.83 3.94 28.18
CA GLY A 587 -20.95 2.75 28.24
C GLY A 587 -21.44 1.55 27.42
N GLU A 588 -22.56 1.65 26.73
CA GLU A 588 -23.08 0.63 25.82
C GLU A 588 -22.65 0.95 24.39
N LYS A 589 -22.15 -0.06 23.65
CA LYS A 589 -21.71 0.12 22.26
C LYS A 589 -22.87 -0.02 21.26
N VAL A 590 -22.98 0.93 20.35
CA VAL A 590 -23.96 0.90 19.24
C VAL A 590 -23.29 0.54 17.92
N GLY A 591 -24.05 0.02 16.97
CA GLY A 591 -23.57 -0.28 15.61
C GLY A 591 -22.53 -1.40 15.52
N THR A 592 -22.35 -2.19 16.58
CA THR A 592 -21.36 -3.30 16.60
C THR A 592 -21.71 -4.41 15.61
N ASN A 593 -22.95 -4.52 15.19
CA ASN A 593 -23.45 -5.50 14.22
C ASN A 593 -23.80 -4.86 12.87
N LEU A 594 -23.46 -3.59 12.67
CA LEU A 594 -23.77 -2.90 11.42
C LEU A 594 -22.86 -3.43 10.30
N THR A 595 -23.47 -4.02 9.29
CA THR A 595 -22.79 -4.59 8.13
C THR A 595 -23.47 -4.12 6.84
N LYS A 596 -22.77 -4.28 5.70
CA LYS A 596 -23.39 -4.03 4.39
C LYS A 596 -24.67 -4.85 4.23
N THR A 597 -24.64 -6.12 4.63
CA THR A 597 -25.82 -7.02 4.56
C THR A 597 -26.98 -6.53 5.41
N SER A 598 -26.73 -5.90 6.57
CA SER A 598 -27.83 -5.33 7.38
C SER A 598 -28.43 -4.08 6.72
N ILE A 599 -27.62 -3.25 6.07
CA ILE A 599 -28.10 -2.10 5.29
C ILE A 599 -28.86 -2.58 4.04
N ASP A 600 -28.33 -3.56 3.29
CA ASP A 600 -29.00 -4.14 2.13
C ASP A 600 -30.39 -4.68 2.51
N LYS A 601 -30.53 -5.38 3.65
CA LYS A 601 -31.83 -5.85 4.15
C LYS A 601 -32.81 -4.73 4.42
N ILE A 602 -32.34 -3.59 4.96
CA ILE A 602 -33.22 -2.42 5.16
C ILE A 602 -33.67 -1.84 3.82
N LEU A 603 -32.74 -1.74 2.86
CA LEU A 603 -33.06 -1.28 1.50
C LEU A 603 -34.03 -2.22 0.81
N GLU A 604 -33.88 -3.53 0.96
CA GLU A 604 -34.76 -4.55 0.40
C GLU A 604 -36.18 -4.53 0.97
N LEU A 605 -36.48 -3.78 2.04
CA LEU A 605 -37.85 -3.57 2.50
C LEU A 605 -38.64 -2.72 1.50
N VAL A 606 -37.99 -1.74 0.85
CA VAL A 606 -38.66 -0.74 -0.01
C VAL A 606 -38.18 -0.77 -1.47
N LEU A 607 -37.07 -1.46 -1.75
CA LEU A 607 -36.43 -1.56 -3.09
C LEU A 607 -36.35 -3.02 -3.56
N ASN A 608 -36.39 -3.20 -4.87
CA ASN A 608 -35.92 -4.41 -5.56
C ASN A 608 -34.47 -4.23 -5.96
N ASN A 609 -33.66 -5.29 -5.86
CA ASN A 609 -32.28 -5.33 -6.33
C ASN A 609 -32.16 -6.38 -7.43
N ASP A 610 -31.94 -5.95 -8.66
CA ASP A 610 -31.70 -6.83 -9.80
C ASP A 610 -30.33 -6.51 -10.38
N ASP A 611 -29.41 -7.47 -10.27
CA ASP A 611 -28.02 -7.37 -10.74
C ASP A 611 -27.31 -6.03 -10.35
N HIS A 612 -27.40 -5.68 -9.04
CA HIS A 612 -26.86 -4.44 -8.45
C HIS A 612 -27.55 -3.13 -8.90
N ILE A 613 -28.68 -3.21 -9.57
CA ILE A 613 -29.56 -2.06 -9.86
C ILE A 613 -30.74 -2.09 -8.89
N TRP A 614 -30.97 -0.96 -8.24
CA TRP A 614 -32.02 -0.78 -7.26
C TRP A 614 -33.18 0.02 -7.87
N THR A 615 -34.40 -0.47 -7.69
CA THR A 615 -35.65 0.16 -8.15
C THR A 615 -36.68 0.13 -7.04
N LEU A 616 -37.63 1.07 -7.05
CA LEU A 616 -38.75 1.04 -6.09
C LEU A 616 -39.58 -0.24 -6.25
N LYS A 617 -40.11 -0.74 -5.15
CA LYS A 617 -41.11 -1.80 -5.20
C LYS A 617 -42.45 -1.24 -5.71
N ASP A 618 -43.13 -1.99 -6.55
CA ASP A 618 -44.49 -1.64 -7.00
C ASP A 618 -45.43 -1.60 -5.79
N GLY A 619 -45.93 -0.44 -5.43
CA GLY A 619 -46.97 -0.29 -4.41
C GLY A 619 -46.69 0.62 -3.22
N ASP A 620 -45.54 1.29 -3.18
CA ASP A 620 -45.21 2.34 -2.18
C ASP A 620 -45.09 3.73 -2.79
#